data_bc5ab6f53a57906216b3e242a182c4a6
#
_entry.id   bc5ab6f53a57906216b3e242a182c4a6
#
_cell.length_a   1.000
_cell.length_b   1.000
_cell.length_c   1.000
_cell.angle_alpha   90.00
_cell.angle_beta   90.00
_cell.angle_gamma   90.00
#
_symmetry.space_group_name_H-M   'P 1'
#
loop_
_entity.id
_entity.type
_entity.pdbx_description
1 polymer ?
#
loop_
_entity_poly.entity_id
_entity_poly.type
_entity_poly.pdbx_seq_one_letter_code
_entity_poly.pdbx_strand_id
1 'polypeptide(L)'
;MDIWEIIILRPMINVLIVGSKFLFNSPGLAIIVFTILIRAVMYPLTKKQLLSSKKMQDLQPRIQELQKKYGKDKQRMAKEQAALLKETGITNIGCILPMLIQMPIWIALYQSITRILATGPEELLNLSRYLYPSWHIVFPMVPLNSHFLWLNLGSPDRLVILPILVGGSMWIQQKMVTPTNTDPQQAAQSQMMLIMMPLLFAYMTFQFASGLALYWVVSNIISIVMQYYITGWGGLTWFSKKNSQPGKPTKPTSAPKILPPAK
;
A
#
# COMPACT_ATOMS: atom_id res chain seq x y z
N MET A 1 10.29 -24.34 -15.15
CA MET A 1 9.46 -23.17 -14.83
C MET A 1 8.70 -23.45 -13.56
N ASP A 2 8.85 -22.61 -12.57
CA ASP A 2 8.16 -22.76 -11.29
C ASP A 2 6.70 -22.30 -11.38
N ILE A 3 5.87 -22.74 -10.43
CA ILE A 3 4.44 -22.34 -10.36
C ILE A 3 4.31 -20.79 -10.35
N TRP A 4 5.23 -20.09 -9.67
CA TRP A 4 5.32 -18.65 -9.64
C TRP A 4 5.49 -18.03 -11.04
N GLU A 5 6.39 -18.59 -11.83
CA GLU A 5 6.68 -18.10 -13.18
C GLU A 5 5.48 -18.29 -14.11
N ILE A 6 4.79 -19.42 -14.02
CA ILE A 6 3.67 -19.76 -14.90
C ILE A 6 2.43 -18.94 -14.56
N ILE A 7 2.09 -18.81 -13.27
CA ILE A 7 0.81 -18.22 -12.84
C ILE A 7 0.88 -16.70 -12.75
N ILE A 8 2.02 -16.14 -12.37
CA ILE A 8 2.11 -14.70 -12.06
C ILE A 8 3.00 -13.97 -13.05
N LEU A 9 4.23 -14.43 -13.21
CA LEU A 9 5.24 -13.69 -13.96
C LEU A 9 4.95 -13.68 -15.47
N ARG A 10 4.64 -14.83 -16.01
CA ARG A 10 4.37 -15.01 -17.43
C ARG A 10 3.17 -14.18 -17.94
N PRO A 11 1.97 -14.25 -17.31
CA PRO A 11 0.88 -13.37 -17.69
C PRO A 11 1.19 -11.90 -17.51
N MET A 12 1.91 -11.52 -16.45
CA MET A 12 2.27 -10.13 -16.19
C MET A 12 3.20 -9.56 -17.26
N ILE A 13 4.23 -10.30 -17.67
CA ILE A 13 5.14 -9.91 -18.76
C ILE A 13 4.36 -9.71 -20.06
N ASN A 14 3.52 -10.69 -20.46
CA ASN A 14 2.77 -10.61 -21.72
C ASN A 14 1.76 -9.46 -21.70
N VAL A 15 1.06 -9.23 -20.60
CA VAL A 15 0.11 -8.10 -20.45
C VAL A 15 0.83 -6.76 -20.55
N LEU A 16 2.01 -6.61 -19.94
CA LEU A 16 2.79 -5.37 -20.02
C LEU A 16 3.30 -5.11 -21.45
N ILE A 17 3.79 -6.14 -22.15
CA ILE A 17 4.27 -6.01 -23.52
C ILE A 17 3.11 -5.63 -24.46
N VAL A 18 2.00 -6.38 -24.41
CA VAL A 18 0.82 -6.09 -25.23
C VAL A 18 0.22 -4.73 -24.89
N GLY A 19 0.10 -4.41 -23.58
CA GLY A 19 -0.35 -3.11 -23.13
C GLY A 19 0.51 -1.96 -23.64
N SER A 20 1.84 -2.14 -23.66
CA SER A 20 2.78 -1.18 -24.23
C SER A 20 2.48 -0.87 -25.70
N LYS A 21 2.17 -1.88 -26.51
CA LYS A 21 1.81 -1.70 -27.92
C LYS A 21 0.55 -0.85 -28.11
N PHE A 22 -0.51 -1.19 -27.38
CA PHE A 22 -1.77 -0.45 -27.47
C PHE A 22 -1.66 0.98 -26.90
N LEU A 23 -0.64 1.24 -26.08
CA LEU A 23 -0.38 2.52 -25.44
C LEU A 23 0.84 3.23 -26.06
N PHE A 24 0.81 3.44 -27.37
CA PHE A 24 1.81 4.19 -28.14
C PHE A 24 3.25 3.66 -28.01
N ASN A 25 3.42 2.33 -27.92
CA ASN A 25 4.72 1.68 -27.65
C ASN A 25 5.42 2.20 -26.38
N SER A 26 4.64 2.62 -25.39
CA SER A 26 5.16 3.19 -24.15
C SER A 26 5.02 2.22 -22.98
N PRO A 27 6.10 1.58 -22.51
CA PRO A 27 6.08 0.72 -21.33
C PRO A 27 5.69 1.47 -20.05
N GLY A 28 6.01 2.76 -19.95
CA GLY A 28 5.62 3.59 -18.81
C GLY A 28 4.10 3.74 -18.70
N LEU A 29 3.42 4.00 -19.83
CA LEU A 29 1.95 4.02 -19.86
C LEU A 29 1.36 2.65 -19.54
N ALA A 30 1.99 1.57 -20.03
CA ALA A 30 1.57 0.21 -19.72
C ALA A 30 1.65 -0.07 -18.21
N ILE A 31 2.73 0.34 -17.53
CA ILE A 31 2.87 0.23 -16.08
C ILE A 31 1.79 1.02 -15.35
N ILE A 32 1.50 2.25 -15.79
CA ILE A 32 0.46 3.10 -15.18
C ILE A 32 -0.93 2.44 -15.31
N VAL A 33 -1.32 2.06 -16.52
CA VAL A 33 -2.63 1.44 -16.78
C VAL A 33 -2.75 0.10 -16.05
N PHE A 34 -1.71 -0.71 -16.07
CA PHE A 34 -1.65 -1.98 -15.34
C PHE A 34 -1.81 -1.76 -13.83
N THR A 35 -1.17 -0.74 -13.27
CA THR A 35 -1.31 -0.37 -11.86
C THR A 35 -2.76 0.01 -11.53
N ILE A 36 -3.40 0.81 -12.39
CA ILE A 36 -4.81 1.19 -12.22
C ILE A 36 -5.71 -0.04 -12.24
N LEU A 37 -5.49 -0.97 -13.18
CA LEU A 37 -6.29 -2.19 -13.29
C LEU A 37 -6.14 -3.09 -12.07
N ILE A 38 -4.91 -3.32 -11.58
CA ILE A 38 -4.68 -4.08 -10.36
C ILE A 38 -5.38 -3.42 -9.17
N ARG A 39 -5.25 -2.09 -9.02
CA ARG A 39 -5.90 -1.35 -7.94
C ARG A 39 -7.43 -1.40 -8.03
N ALA A 40 -7.98 -1.38 -9.23
CA ALA A 40 -9.43 -1.55 -9.45
C ALA A 40 -9.91 -2.94 -9.03
N VAL A 41 -9.21 -3.99 -9.43
CA VAL A 41 -9.51 -5.38 -9.00
C VAL A 41 -9.39 -5.54 -7.49
N MET A 42 -8.39 -4.92 -6.87
CA MET A 42 -8.17 -4.96 -5.43
C MET A 42 -9.05 -3.98 -4.64
N TYR A 43 -9.86 -3.15 -5.31
CA TYR A 43 -10.69 -2.14 -4.65
C TYR A 43 -11.56 -2.69 -3.52
N PRO A 44 -12.35 -3.78 -3.67
CA PRO A 44 -13.21 -4.29 -2.61
C PRO A 44 -12.42 -4.71 -1.36
N LEU A 45 -11.23 -5.27 -1.55
CA LEU A 45 -10.34 -5.66 -0.46
C LEU A 45 -9.75 -4.42 0.23
N THR A 46 -9.23 -3.47 -0.55
CA THR A 46 -8.67 -2.21 -0.04
C THR A 46 -9.71 -1.40 0.73
N LYS A 47 -10.97 -1.35 0.23
CA LYS A 47 -12.06 -0.69 0.93
C LYS A 47 -12.30 -1.28 2.32
N LYS A 48 -12.35 -2.61 2.44
CA LYS A 48 -12.50 -3.30 3.73
C LYS A 48 -11.35 -2.97 4.69
N GLN A 49 -10.12 -2.93 4.18
CA GLN A 49 -8.92 -2.59 4.95
C GLN A 49 -8.96 -1.14 5.47
N LEU A 50 -9.30 -0.18 4.61
CA LEU A 50 -9.40 1.23 4.99
C LEU A 50 -10.51 1.47 6.03
N LEU A 51 -11.64 0.80 5.89
CA LEU A 51 -12.72 0.86 6.89
C LEU A 51 -12.29 0.22 8.23
N SER A 52 -11.53 -0.88 8.20
CA SER A 52 -10.97 -1.48 9.42
C SER A 52 -9.96 -0.54 10.10
N SER A 53 -9.08 0.09 9.32
CA SER A 53 -8.13 1.09 9.83
C SER A 53 -8.83 2.30 10.44
N LYS A 54 -9.93 2.76 9.82
CA LYS A 54 -10.75 3.84 10.39
C LYS A 54 -11.38 3.44 11.72
N LYS A 55 -11.99 2.26 11.79
CA LYS A 55 -12.54 1.75 13.06
C LYS A 55 -11.45 1.69 14.16
N MET A 56 -10.23 1.27 13.81
CA MET A 56 -9.11 1.26 14.76
C MET A 56 -8.75 2.69 15.23
N GLN A 57 -8.75 3.68 14.32
CA GLN A 57 -8.56 5.09 14.68
C GLN A 57 -9.66 5.60 15.63
N ASP A 58 -10.92 5.24 15.35
CA ASP A 58 -12.06 5.64 16.18
C ASP A 58 -12.05 4.99 17.58
N LEU A 59 -11.41 3.83 17.71
CA LEU A 59 -11.21 3.15 19.00
C LEU A 59 -10.03 3.69 19.81
N GLN A 60 -9.16 4.49 19.22
CA GLN A 60 -7.95 5.00 19.87
C GLN A 60 -8.23 5.68 21.22
N PRO A 61 -9.26 6.55 21.40
CA PRO A 61 -9.55 7.14 22.69
C PRO A 61 -9.88 6.11 23.77
N ARG A 62 -10.64 5.05 23.44
CA ARG A 62 -10.95 3.97 24.40
C ARG A 62 -9.70 3.15 24.77
N ILE A 63 -8.84 2.90 23.80
CA ILE A 63 -7.55 2.22 24.07
C ILE A 63 -6.69 3.06 25.00
N GLN A 64 -6.67 4.39 24.84
CA GLN A 64 -5.97 5.31 25.72
C GLN A 64 -6.53 5.34 27.16
N GLU A 65 -7.86 5.25 27.31
CA GLU A 65 -8.48 5.11 28.62
C GLU A 65 -8.09 3.80 29.31
N LEU A 66 -8.04 2.68 28.56
CA LEU A 66 -7.56 1.40 29.08
C LEU A 66 -6.09 1.48 29.50
N GLN A 67 -5.24 2.16 28.74
CA GLN A 67 -3.83 2.38 29.06
C GLN A 67 -3.67 3.20 30.35
N LYS A 68 -4.45 4.27 30.53
CA LYS A 68 -4.45 5.06 31.77
C LYS A 68 -4.89 4.23 32.97
N LYS A 69 -5.89 3.34 32.78
CA LYS A 69 -6.46 2.54 33.86
C LYS A 69 -5.58 1.34 34.24
N TYR A 70 -4.97 0.68 33.27
CA TYR A 70 -4.23 -0.58 33.47
C TYR A 70 -2.75 -0.49 33.07
N GLY A 71 -2.18 0.70 32.87
CA GLY A 71 -0.82 0.88 32.37
C GLY A 71 0.28 0.25 33.22
N LYS A 72 0.02 0.01 34.50
CA LYS A 72 0.94 -0.68 35.42
C LYS A 72 0.85 -2.23 35.28
N ASP A 73 -0.27 -2.76 34.79
CA ASP A 73 -0.50 -4.19 34.58
C ASP A 73 -0.61 -4.50 33.09
N LYS A 74 0.54 -4.81 32.46
CA LYS A 74 0.64 -5.08 31.03
C LYS A 74 -0.21 -6.29 30.58
N GLN A 75 -0.36 -7.31 31.45
CA GLN A 75 -1.13 -8.51 31.11
C GLN A 75 -2.63 -8.20 31.06
N ARG A 76 -3.11 -7.47 32.05
CA ARG A 76 -4.51 -7.06 32.13
C ARG A 76 -4.86 -6.06 31.02
N MET A 77 -3.97 -5.11 30.74
CA MET A 77 -4.12 -4.19 29.62
C MET A 77 -4.24 -4.92 28.28
N ALA A 78 -3.37 -5.88 27.99
CA ALA A 78 -3.40 -6.66 26.77
C ALA A 78 -4.71 -7.49 26.64
N LYS A 79 -5.18 -8.07 27.76
CA LYS A 79 -6.43 -8.83 27.79
C LYS A 79 -7.65 -7.95 27.51
N GLU A 80 -7.76 -6.79 28.17
CA GLU A 80 -8.85 -5.84 27.98
C GLU A 80 -8.83 -5.23 26.57
N GLN A 81 -7.66 -4.92 26.03
CA GLN A 81 -7.49 -4.45 24.66
C GLN A 81 -7.91 -5.53 23.65
N ALA A 82 -7.53 -6.78 23.86
CA ALA A 82 -7.96 -7.89 23.01
C ALA A 82 -9.48 -8.12 23.06
N ALA A 83 -10.09 -7.99 24.24
CA ALA A 83 -11.54 -8.05 24.42
C ALA A 83 -12.25 -6.93 23.67
N LEU A 84 -11.76 -5.69 23.78
CA LEU A 84 -12.30 -4.52 23.06
C LEU A 84 -12.22 -4.70 21.53
N LEU A 85 -11.10 -5.19 21.01
CA LEU A 85 -10.93 -5.47 19.59
C LEU A 85 -11.88 -6.58 19.12
N LYS A 86 -12.05 -7.63 19.91
CA LYS A 86 -12.97 -8.73 19.62
C LYS A 86 -14.43 -8.27 19.61
N GLU A 87 -14.83 -7.43 20.57
CA GLU A 87 -16.17 -6.83 20.65
C GLU A 87 -16.50 -6.00 19.41
N THR A 88 -15.53 -5.26 18.90
CA THR A 88 -15.69 -4.41 17.71
C THR A 88 -15.52 -5.13 16.38
N GLY A 89 -15.21 -6.43 16.40
CA GLY A 89 -15.01 -7.25 15.20
C GLY A 89 -13.78 -6.89 14.40
N ILE A 90 -12.80 -6.21 15.02
CA ILE A 90 -11.53 -5.87 14.39
C ILE A 90 -10.53 -7.00 14.62
N THR A 91 -10.10 -7.64 13.54
CA THR A 91 -9.05 -8.65 13.58
C THR A 91 -7.67 -8.02 13.34
N ASN A 92 -6.68 -8.40 14.13
CA ASN A 92 -5.28 -7.95 13.96
C ASN A 92 -4.68 -8.30 12.58
N ILE A 93 -5.28 -9.26 11.88
CA ILE A 93 -4.90 -9.68 10.52
C ILE A 93 -5.11 -8.54 9.49
N GLY A 94 -6.00 -7.60 9.76
CA GLY A 94 -6.31 -6.49 8.85
C GLY A 94 -5.12 -5.59 8.52
N CYS A 95 -4.12 -5.50 9.41
CA CYS A 95 -2.91 -4.69 9.16
C CYS A 95 -1.83 -5.44 8.36
N ILE A 96 -1.74 -6.75 8.50
CA ILE A 96 -0.68 -7.58 7.87
C ILE A 96 -1.11 -8.05 6.49
N LEU A 97 -2.39 -8.32 6.28
CA LEU A 97 -2.94 -8.83 5.03
C LEU A 97 -2.59 -7.98 3.79
N PRO A 98 -2.65 -6.63 3.85
CA PRO A 98 -2.23 -5.79 2.71
C PRO A 98 -0.78 -6.02 2.32
N MET A 99 0.10 -6.11 3.30
CA MET A 99 1.54 -6.33 3.08
C MET A 99 1.81 -7.69 2.45
N LEU A 100 1.13 -8.75 2.92
CA LEU A 100 1.27 -10.09 2.38
C LEU A 100 0.83 -10.18 0.91
N ILE A 101 -0.24 -9.48 0.53
CA ILE A 101 -0.73 -9.46 -0.86
C ILE A 101 0.13 -8.54 -1.73
N GLN A 102 0.61 -7.44 -1.18
CA GLN A 102 1.41 -6.45 -1.91
C GLN A 102 2.79 -6.99 -2.29
N MET A 103 3.43 -7.78 -1.42
CA MET A 103 4.79 -8.29 -1.66
C MET A 103 4.90 -9.15 -2.94
N PRO A 104 4.04 -10.16 -3.19
CA PRO A 104 4.07 -10.91 -4.44
C PRO A 104 3.90 -10.02 -5.68
N ILE A 105 2.99 -9.06 -5.63
CA ILE A 105 2.75 -8.14 -6.76
C ILE A 105 4.01 -7.31 -7.04
N TRP A 106 4.65 -6.79 -5.99
CA TRP A 106 5.87 -6.01 -6.12
C TRP A 106 7.03 -6.82 -6.71
N ILE A 107 7.26 -8.04 -6.19
CA ILE A 107 8.33 -8.93 -6.68
C ILE A 107 8.09 -9.29 -8.16
N ALA A 108 6.86 -9.67 -8.50
CA ALA A 108 6.51 -10.03 -9.88
C ALA A 108 6.65 -8.84 -10.84
N LEU A 109 6.25 -7.65 -10.42
CA LEU A 109 6.38 -6.44 -11.22
C LEU A 109 7.86 -6.06 -11.43
N TYR A 110 8.67 -6.11 -10.38
CA TYR A 110 10.11 -5.89 -10.47
C TYR A 110 10.76 -6.87 -11.46
N GLN A 111 10.50 -8.16 -11.30
CA GLN A 111 11.01 -9.18 -12.21
C GLN A 111 10.51 -9.02 -13.64
N SER A 112 9.27 -8.57 -13.83
CA SER A 112 8.71 -8.33 -15.15
C SER A 112 9.37 -7.13 -15.83
N ILE A 113 9.49 -6.00 -15.12
CA ILE A 113 10.12 -4.78 -15.65
C ILE A 113 11.57 -5.03 -16.02
N THR A 114 12.35 -5.68 -15.18
CA THR A 114 13.75 -5.97 -15.46
C THR A 114 13.91 -6.89 -16.67
N ARG A 115 12.98 -7.84 -16.89
CA ARG A 115 13.04 -8.75 -18.04
C ARG A 115 12.57 -8.11 -19.34
N ILE A 116 11.48 -7.34 -19.35
CA ILE A 116 10.94 -6.72 -20.58
C ILE A 116 11.81 -5.57 -21.10
N LEU A 117 12.60 -4.95 -20.24
CA LEU A 117 13.54 -3.86 -20.59
C LEU A 117 14.98 -4.36 -20.75
N ALA A 118 15.17 -5.66 -20.77
CA ALA A 118 16.44 -6.29 -21.05
C ALA A 118 16.96 -5.93 -22.44
N THR A 119 18.24 -5.64 -22.55
CA THR A 119 18.89 -5.24 -23.82
C THR A 119 19.96 -6.23 -24.26
N GLY A 120 20.42 -7.10 -23.35
CA GLY A 120 21.45 -8.11 -23.63
C GLY A 120 20.89 -9.31 -24.42
N PRO A 121 21.70 -9.92 -25.31
CA PRO A 121 21.26 -11.09 -26.10
C PRO A 121 20.78 -12.27 -25.24
N GLU A 122 21.49 -12.56 -24.15
CA GLU A 122 21.11 -13.64 -23.21
C GLU A 122 19.79 -13.33 -22.49
N GLU A 123 19.60 -12.07 -22.11
CA GLU A 123 18.38 -11.62 -21.44
C GLU A 123 17.16 -11.71 -22.37
N LEU A 124 17.33 -11.37 -23.64
CA LEU A 124 16.29 -11.50 -24.68
C LEU A 124 15.94 -12.97 -24.94
N LEU A 125 16.93 -13.87 -24.97
CA LEU A 125 16.69 -15.31 -25.06
C LEU A 125 15.93 -15.83 -23.84
N ASN A 126 16.27 -15.37 -22.64
CA ASN A 126 15.55 -15.71 -21.42
C ASN A 126 14.12 -15.16 -21.45
N LEU A 127 13.92 -13.93 -21.92
CA LEU A 127 12.60 -13.34 -22.06
C LEU A 127 11.70 -14.15 -23.01
N SER A 128 12.25 -14.69 -24.10
CA SER A 128 11.49 -15.49 -25.07
C SER A 128 10.77 -16.69 -24.45
N ARG A 129 11.32 -17.27 -23.37
CA ARG A 129 10.70 -18.39 -22.63
C ARG A 129 9.42 -18.02 -21.89
N TYR A 130 9.27 -16.73 -21.57
CA TYR A 130 8.10 -16.20 -20.85
C TYR A 130 6.99 -15.72 -21.79
N LEU A 131 7.29 -15.58 -23.09
CA LEU A 131 6.30 -15.15 -24.07
C LEU A 131 5.32 -16.28 -24.40
N TYR A 132 4.07 -15.92 -24.67
CA TYR A 132 3.08 -16.88 -25.13
C TYR A 132 3.27 -17.16 -26.63
N PRO A 133 3.55 -18.41 -27.05
CA PRO A 133 3.76 -18.73 -28.46
C PRO A 133 2.54 -18.45 -29.36
N SER A 134 1.33 -18.54 -28.77
CA SER A 134 0.07 -18.23 -29.46
C SER A 134 -0.16 -16.73 -29.67
N TRP A 135 0.58 -15.88 -29.04
CA TRP A 135 0.46 -14.43 -29.18
C TRP A 135 1.51 -13.89 -30.13
N HIS A 136 1.34 -14.12 -31.43
CA HIS A 136 2.26 -13.67 -32.48
C HIS A 136 2.57 -12.16 -32.46
N ILE A 137 1.75 -11.38 -31.76
CA ILE A 137 1.89 -9.94 -31.62
C ILE A 137 3.08 -9.59 -30.70
N VAL A 138 3.47 -10.47 -29.76
CA VAL A 138 4.42 -10.17 -28.68
C VAL A 138 5.87 -10.24 -29.18
N PHE A 139 6.21 -11.19 -30.04
CA PHE A 139 7.58 -11.43 -30.49
C PHE A 139 8.23 -10.24 -31.24
N PRO A 140 7.54 -9.58 -32.21
CA PRO A 140 8.15 -8.47 -32.97
C PRO A 140 8.27 -7.18 -32.16
N MET A 141 7.83 -7.16 -30.88
CA MET A 141 7.81 -5.97 -30.05
C MET A 141 9.02 -5.84 -29.13
N VAL A 142 9.79 -6.90 -29.02
CA VAL A 142 10.96 -6.96 -28.14
C VAL A 142 12.22 -6.66 -28.97
N PRO A 143 13.12 -5.78 -28.49
CA PRO A 143 13.14 -5.05 -27.23
C PRO A 143 12.22 -3.83 -27.19
N LEU A 144 11.65 -3.55 -26.02
CA LEU A 144 10.81 -2.37 -25.80
C LEU A 144 11.66 -1.11 -25.60
N ASN A 145 11.12 0.03 -26.03
CA ASN A 145 11.74 1.31 -25.73
C ASN A 145 11.68 1.60 -24.23
N SER A 146 12.84 1.64 -23.57
CA SER A 146 12.93 1.88 -22.12
C SER A 146 12.63 3.33 -21.70
N HIS A 147 12.52 4.27 -22.64
CA HIS A 147 12.33 5.69 -22.33
C HIS A 147 10.86 6.04 -22.10
N PHE A 148 10.60 6.75 -21.01
CA PHE A 148 9.29 7.32 -20.68
C PHE A 148 9.49 8.69 -20.03
N LEU A 149 9.03 9.78 -20.67
CA LEU A 149 9.31 11.15 -20.25
C LEU A 149 10.85 11.38 -20.13
N TRP A 150 11.32 11.69 -18.93
CA TRP A 150 12.75 11.83 -18.62
C TRP A 150 13.39 10.54 -18.08
N LEU A 151 12.59 9.48 -17.92
CA LEU A 151 13.00 8.25 -17.25
C LEU A 151 13.53 7.22 -18.24
N ASN A 152 14.58 6.52 -17.85
CA ASN A 152 14.91 5.23 -18.39
C ASN A 152 14.35 4.17 -17.42
N LEU A 153 13.24 3.53 -17.80
CA LEU A 153 12.50 2.62 -16.94
C LEU A 153 13.31 1.41 -16.46
N GLY A 154 14.36 1.05 -17.18
CA GLY A 154 15.26 -0.07 -16.84
C GLY A 154 16.39 0.32 -15.87
N SER A 155 16.61 1.60 -15.60
CA SER A 155 17.65 2.09 -14.71
C SER A 155 17.11 3.02 -13.63
N PRO A 156 17.83 3.27 -12.53
CA PRO A 156 17.43 4.22 -11.50
C PRO A 156 17.26 5.65 -12.04
N ASP A 157 16.38 6.43 -11.41
CA ASP A 157 16.17 7.83 -11.79
C ASP A 157 17.35 8.72 -11.39
N ARG A 158 18.03 9.27 -12.40
CA ARG A 158 19.18 10.17 -12.21
C ARG A 158 18.82 11.56 -11.73
N LEU A 159 17.58 12.02 -11.97
CA LEU A 159 17.13 13.36 -11.59
C LEU A 159 16.57 13.42 -10.16
N VAL A 160 16.52 12.28 -9.46
CA VAL A 160 16.03 12.20 -8.07
C VAL A 160 14.56 12.60 -7.90
N ILE A 161 13.83 12.81 -8.99
CA ILE A 161 12.43 13.23 -8.95
C ILE A 161 11.54 12.10 -8.41
N LEU A 162 11.74 10.86 -8.89
CA LEU A 162 10.97 9.71 -8.42
C LEU A 162 11.22 9.38 -6.94
N PRO A 163 12.44 9.35 -6.42
CA PRO A 163 12.68 9.18 -4.98
C PRO A 163 11.91 10.18 -4.12
N ILE A 164 11.88 11.45 -4.52
CA ILE A 164 11.13 12.50 -3.80
C ILE A 164 9.62 12.25 -3.90
N LEU A 165 9.11 11.89 -5.08
CA LEU A 165 7.69 11.59 -5.27
C LEU A 165 7.25 10.33 -4.51
N VAL A 166 8.07 9.28 -4.48
CA VAL A 166 7.80 8.06 -3.71
C VAL A 166 7.77 8.38 -2.22
N GLY A 167 8.81 9.03 -1.69
CA GLY A 167 8.87 9.39 -0.28
C GLY A 167 7.73 10.32 0.13
N GLY A 168 7.48 11.38 -0.64
CA GLY A 168 6.43 12.35 -0.37
C GLY A 168 5.01 11.75 -0.43
N SER A 169 4.70 11.00 -1.49
CA SER A 169 3.39 10.34 -1.61
C SER A 169 3.16 9.28 -0.54
N MET A 170 4.19 8.52 -0.20
CA MET A 170 4.12 7.53 0.86
C MET A 170 3.95 8.17 2.24
N TRP A 171 4.65 9.29 2.50
CA TRP A 171 4.47 10.04 3.75
C TRP A 171 3.04 10.57 3.89
N ILE A 172 2.47 11.15 2.82
CA ILE A 172 1.08 11.62 2.82
C ILE A 172 0.13 10.46 3.14
N GLN A 173 0.26 9.34 2.43
CA GLN A 173 -0.57 8.15 2.64
C GLN A 173 -0.44 7.63 4.08
N GLN A 174 0.78 7.51 4.60
CA GLN A 174 1.05 7.05 5.95
C GLN A 174 0.45 7.99 7.00
N LYS A 175 0.57 9.30 6.80
CA LYS A 175 0.00 10.31 7.69
C LYS A 175 -1.53 10.24 7.77
N MET A 176 -2.20 9.93 6.66
CA MET A 176 -3.65 9.76 6.62
C MET A 176 -4.12 8.53 7.42
N VAL A 177 -3.31 7.46 7.48
CA VAL A 177 -3.67 6.20 8.18
C VAL A 177 -3.26 6.23 9.64
N THR A 178 -2.19 6.96 9.99
CA THR A 178 -1.60 6.94 11.34
C THR A 178 -2.54 7.60 12.35
N PRO A 179 -2.97 6.89 13.41
CA PRO A 179 -3.76 7.47 14.47
C PRO A 179 -2.93 8.41 15.34
N THR A 180 -3.61 9.39 15.96
CA THR A 180 -2.97 10.30 16.91
C THR A 180 -2.87 9.61 18.27
N ASN A 181 -1.68 9.20 18.66
CA ASN A 181 -1.42 8.56 19.95
C ASN A 181 -1.08 9.60 21.03
N THR A 182 -1.65 9.46 22.21
CA THR A 182 -1.32 10.31 23.39
C THR A 182 -0.29 9.65 24.30
N ASP A 183 -0.08 8.34 24.20
CA ASP A 183 0.99 7.65 24.90
C ASP A 183 2.34 8.00 24.26
N PRO A 184 3.31 8.55 25.02
CA PRO A 184 4.60 8.97 24.47
C PRO A 184 5.37 7.84 23.77
N GLN A 185 5.28 6.60 24.25
CA GLN A 185 5.98 5.46 23.65
C GLN A 185 5.35 5.06 22.32
N GLN A 186 4.03 4.98 22.25
CA GLN A 186 3.31 4.68 20.99
C GLN A 186 3.39 5.84 20.00
N ALA A 187 3.36 7.07 20.48
CA ALA A 187 3.54 8.26 19.64
C ALA A 187 4.93 8.28 18.98
N ALA A 188 5.99 8.00 19.76
CA ALA A 188 7.35 7.91 19.24
C ALA A 188 7.49 6.80 18.19
N GLN A 189 6.92 5.61 18.43
CA GLN A 189 6.93 4.50 17.48
C GLN A 189 6.17 4.85 16.19
N SER A 190 4.99 5.45 16.32
CA SER A 190 4.18 5.89 15.17
C SER A 190 4.89 6.98 14.36
N GLN A 191 5.55 7.92 15.02
CA GLN A 191 6.33 8.99 14.39
C GLN A 191 7.57 8.44 13.68
N MET A 192 8.28 7.51 14.32
CA MET A 192 9.41 6.83 13.69
C MET A 192 8.97 6.12 12.41
N MET A 193 7.87 5.38 12.45
CA MET A 193 7.34 4.67 11.28
C MET A 193 6.87 5.64 10.18
N LEU A 194 6.30 6.80 10.56
CA LEU A 194 5.84 7.84 9.64
C LEU A 194 6.99 8.48 8.83
N ILE A 195 8.19 8.54 9.39
CA ILE A 195 9.37 9.18 8.77
C ILE A 195 10.28 8.13 8.15
N MET A 196 10.60 7.07 8.88
CA MET A 196 11.59 6.07 8.46
C MET A 196 11.13 5.25 7.25
N MET A 197 9.84 4.86 7.20
CA MET A 197 9.33 4.07 6.07
C MET A 197 9.37 4.84 4.74
N PRO A 198 8.82 6.06 4.63
CA PRO A 198 8.94 6.84 3.39
C PRO A 198 10.40 7.12 2.99
N LEU A 199 11.27 7.39 3.96
CA LEU A 199 12.69 7.63 3.71
C LEU A 199 13.40 6.36 3.19
N LEU A 200 13.10 5.20 3.78
CA LEU A 200 13.63 3.91 3.34
C LEU A 200 13.21 3.62 1.89
N PHE A 201 11.93 3.80 1.55
CA PHE A 201 11.44 3.57 0.18
C PHE A 201 12.02 4.60 -0.81
N ALA A 202 12.14 5.87 -0.42
CA ALA A 202 12.83 6.86 -1.23
C ALA A 202 14.28 6.46 -1.49
N TYR A 203 15.01 5.97 -0.47
CA TYR A 203 16.37 5.46 -0.63
C TYR A 203 16.43 4.23 -1.54
N MET A 204 15.50 3.30 -1.39
CA MET A 204 15.45 2.11 -2.25
C MET A 204 15.27 2.45 -3.72
N THR A 205 14.58 3.56 -4.06
CA THR A 205 14.39 3.97 -5.46
C THR A 205 15.69 4.37 -6.16
N PHE A 206 16.75 4.70 -5.43
CA PHE A 206 18.08 4.90 -6.02
C PHE A 206 18.76 3.61 -6.49
N GLN A 207 18.29 2.46 -6.02
CA GLN A 207 18.86 1.16 -6.36
C GLN A 207 18.02 0.38 -7.35
N PHE A 208 16.75 0.71 -7.46
CA PHE A 208 15.82 -0.01 -8.33
C PHE A 208 15.53 0.75 -9.63
N ALA A 209 15.15 -0.01 -10.65
CA ALA A 209 14.71 0.50 -11.93
C ALA A 209 13.56 1.51 -11.77
N SER A 210 13.63 2.65 -12.47
CA SER A 210 12.61 3.72 -12.34
C SER A 210 11.20 3.30 -12.76
N GLY A 211 11.05 2.23 -13.53
CA GLY A 211 9.75 1.63 -13.80
C GLY A 211 9.04 1.12 -12.54
N LEU A 212 9.79 0.57 -11.56
CA LEU A 212 9.24 0.16 -10.27
C LEU A 212 8.89 1.38 -9.39
N ALA A 213 9.74 2.40 -9.41
CA ALA A 213 9.47 3.65 -8.69
C ALA A 213 8.21 4.35 -9.25
N LEU A 214 8.02 4.34 -10.56
CA LEU A 214 6.82 4.84 -11.23
C LEU A 214 5.56 4.09 -10.74
N TYR A 215 5.63 2.76 -10.65
CA TYR A 215 4.56 1.96 -10.07
C TYR A 215 4.24 2.40 -8.63
N TRP A 216 5.25 2.63 -7.77
CA TRP A 216 5.03 3.06 -6.40
C TRP A 216 4.33 4.42 -6.33
N VAL A 217 4.78 5.41 -7.11
CA VAL A 217 4.16 6.74 -7.15
C VAL A 217 2.68 6.64 -7.56
N VAL A 218 2.39 5.96 -8.69
CA VAL A 218 1.02 5.80 -9.18
C VAL A 218 0.16 5.05 -8.17
N SER A 219 0.68 3.99 -7.60
CA SER A 219 0.03 3.16 -6.59
C SER A 219 -0.31 3.97 -5.32
N ASN A 220 0.62 4.81 -4.84
CA ASN A 220 0.40 5.68 -3.69
C ASN A 220 -0.64 6.76 -4.00
N ILE A 221 -0.58 7.39 -5.17
CA ILE A 221 -1.57 8.40 -5.58
C ILE A 221 -2.98 7.79 -5.59
N ILE A 222 -3.15 6.62 -6.23
CA ILE A 222 -4.45 5.92 -6.24
C ILE A 222 -4.91 5.61 -4.82
N SER A 223 -4.00 5.13 -3.95
CA SER A 223 -4.31 4.82 -2.55
C SER A 223 -4.73 6.06 -1.76
N ILE A 224 -4.05 7.20 -1.94
CA ILE A 224 -4.42 8.48 -1.32
C ILE A 224 -5.82 8.91 -1.76
N VAL A 225 -6.11 8.84 -3.06
CA VAL A 225 -7.43 9.17 -3.62
C VAL A 225 -8.51 8.24 -3.03
N MET A 226 -8.29 6.93 -3.06
CA MET A 226 -9.23 5.97 -2.47
C MET A 226 -9.46 6.21 -0.99
N GLN A 227 -8.39 6.47 -0.24
CA GLN A 227 -8.45 6.74 1.18
C GLN A 227 -9.23 8.02 1.47
N TYR A 228 -9.00 9.08 0.70
CA TYR A 228 -9.74 10.33 0.83
C TYR A 228 -11.25 10.11 0.67
N TYR A 229 -11.69 9.35 -0.34
CA TYR A 229 -13.11 9.07 -0.56
C TYR A 229 -13.74 8.14 0.49
N ILE A 230 -12.96 7.22 1.07
CA ILE A 230 -13.50 6.22 2.02
C ILE A 230 -13.43 6.70 3.47
N THR A 231 -12.31 7.30 3.87
CA THR A 231 -12.03 7.64 5.28
C THR A 231 -11.81 9.14 5.51
N GLY A 232 -11.70 9.94 4.45
CA GLY A 232 -11.36 11.35 4.52
C GLY A 232 -9.86 11.58 4.72
N TRP A 233 -9.50 12.80 5.14
CA TRP A 233 -8.11 13.20 5.34
C TRP A 233 -7.41 12.52 6.54
N GLY A 234 -8.15 11.83 7.41
CA GLY A 234 -7.60 11.12 8.58
C GLY A 234 -6.73 12.03 9.47
N GLY A 235 -5.46 11.62 9.70
CA GLY A 235 -4.49 12.37 10.49
C GLY A 235 -3.92 13.63 9.83
N LEU A 236 -4.32 13.97 8.59
CA LEU A 236 -3.85 15.14 7.86
C LEU A 236 -4.76 16.36 8.15
N THR A 237 -4.74 16.83 9.39
CA THR A 237 -5.59 17.94 9.86
C THR A 237 -5.31 19.29 9.19
N TRP A 238 -4.17 19.44 8.51
CA TRP A 238 -3.82 20.69 7.83
C TRP A 238 -4.80 21.06 6.72
N PHE A 239 -5.35 20.09 6.00
CA PHE A 239 -6.35 20.32 4.95
C PHE A 239 -7.79 20.24 5.44
N SER A 240 -8.03 19.82 6.69
CA SER A 240 -9.35 19.79 7.31
C SER A 240 -9.68 21.13 7.93
N LYS A 241 -9.94 22.15 7.11
CA LYS A 241 -10.53 23.39 7.56
C LYS A 241 -11.97 23.10 8.03
N LYS A 242 -12.15 23.02 9.37
CA LYS A 242 -13.34 23.48 10.07
C LYS A 242 -14.70 22.94 9.60
N ASN A 243 -14.99 21.65 9.81
CA ASN A 243 -16.38 21.18 9.94
C ASN A 243 -16.49 19.91 10.81
N SER A 244 -15.69 19.79 11.85
CA SER A 244 -15.96 18.84 12.93
C SER A 244 -16.50 19.64 14.11
N GLN A 245 -17.80 19.90 14.10
CA GLN A 245 -18.49 20.03 15.39
C GLN A 245 -18.23 18.72 16.14
N PRO A 246 -17.78 18.77 17.40
CA PRO A 246 -17.71 17.57 18.21
C PRO A 246 -19.12 16.99 18.24
N GLY A 247 -19.25 15.78 17.67
CA GLY A 247 -20.53 15.07 17.65
C GLY A 247 -21.08 15.08 19.07
N LYS A 248 -22.30 15.59 19.24
CA LYS A 248 -23.07 15.46 20.48
C LYS A 248 -22.89 14.04 21.00
N PRO A 249 -22.53 13.86 22.28
CA PRO A 249 -22.45 12.52 22.86
C PRO A 249 -23.83 11.86 22.67
N THR A 250 -23.88 10.86 21.83
CA THR A 250 -25.03 9.95 21.78
C THR A 250 -25.17 9.37 23.18
N LYS A 251 -26.32 9.61 23.80
CA LYS A 251 -26.66 9.07 25.13
C LYS A 251 -26.26 7.58 25.16
N PRO A 252 -25.60 7.13 26.22
CA PRO A 252 -25.28 5.72 26.38
C PRO A 252 -26.60 4.94 26.43
N THR A 253 -26.81 4.11 25.43
CA THR A 253 -27.84 3.08 25.50
C THR A 253 -27.50 2.24 26.71
N SER A 254 -28.46 2.18 27.64
CA SER A 254 -28.49 1.50 28.95
C SER A 254 -27.42 0.41 29.11
N ALA A 255 -26.49 0.65 30.06
CA ALA A 255 -25.57 -0.36 30.55
C ALA A 255 -26.33 -1.58 31.07
N PRO A 256 -25.94 -2.81 30.79
CA PRO A 256 -26.45 -3.99 31.44
C PRO A 256 -26.17 -3.89 32.94
N LYS A 257 -27.19 -4.07 33.78
CA LYS A 257 -27.07 -4.14 35.23
C LYS A 257 -26.09 -5.22 35.63
N ILE A 258 -25.00 -4.82 36.25
CA ILE A 258 -24.05 -5.73 36.89
C ILE A 258 -24.80 -6.32 38.09
N LEU A 259 -25.08 -7.63 38.06
CA LEU A 259 -25.55 -8.38 39.24
C LEU A 259 -24.46 -8.40 40.30
N PRO A 260 -24.82 -8.19 41.58
CA PRO A 260 -23.84 -8.30 42.67
C PRO A 260 -23.39 -9.74 42.86
N PRO A 261 -22.15 -9.98 43.36
CA PRO A 261 -21.64 -11.33 43.59
C PRO A 261 -22.48 -12.04 44.66
N ALA A 262 -22.89 -13.26 44.36
CA ALA A 262 -23.48 -14.17 45.32
C ALA A 262 -22.51 -14.44 46.46
N LYS A 263 -23.05 -14.41 47.70
CA LYS A 263 -22.31 -14.72 48.94
C LYS A 263 -21.87 -16.19 48.99
#